data_667e0038ca2e0d8ff48dc608f0b7b3c0
#
_entry.id   667e0038ca2e0d8ff48dc608f0b7b3c0
#
_cell.length_a   1.000
_cell.length_b   1.000
_cell.length_c   1.000
_cell.angle_alpha   90.00
_cell.angle_beta   90.00
_cell.angle_gamma   90.00
#
_symmetry.space_group_name_H-M   'P 1'
#
loop_
_entity.id
_entity.type
_entity.pdbx_description
1 polymer ?
#
loop_
_entity_poly.entity_id
_entity_poly.type
_entity_poly.pdbx_seq_one_letter_code
_entity_poly.pdbx_strand_id
1 'polypeptide(L)'
;FNNYCYDALFPIALKEFKPLHEKYKWGSSIYYYLAAIHNIHPTYVQSMIDDDRYGVDQILSTIDSLKLSNASSFSKESLDMAANNMIGDENGEWSPGNWFSGRTVLILSSGPGVVKYIKQLQRYIKKHKPMVICINLNESIPIDMVDAFVACHEIRILIESSLYPKLNKPIILPISRSPKDVQGLLKQSRVLDYGLRVEEGSFLYTDNGCILSAPFALMYAISIATSGRAKNIFIAGADGYSAHDSRQRKMIGMLEQYKVTSDAIPLTAITPTTYPINSVSLFDKNL
;
A
#
# COMPACT_ATOMS: atom_id res chain seq x y z
N PHE A 1 32.15 -12.13 -0.35
CA PHE A 1 31.19 -13.24 -0.15
C PHE A 1 31.49 -14.33 -1.16
N ASN A 2 31.88 -15.50 -0.71
CA ASN A 2 32.13 -16.66 -1.57
C ASN A 2 30.79 -17.16 -2.13
N ASN A 3 30.75 -17.51 -3.42
CA ASN A 3 29.56 -18.09 -4.09
C ASN A 3 28.96 -19.29 -3.32
N TYR A 4 29.78 -20.00 -2.56
CA TYR A 4 29.34 -21.10 -1.70
C TYR A 4 28.28 -20.73 -0.65
N CYS A 5 28.27 -19.50 -0.17
CA CYS A 5 27.23 -19.08 0.80
C CYS A 5 25.87 -18.93 0.13
N TYR A 6 25.84 -18.56 -1.14
CA TYR A 6 24.59 -18.38 -1.88
C TYR A 6 23.99 -19.73 -2.30
N ASP A 7 24.83 -20.66 -2.73
CA ASP A 7 24.38 -22.02 -3.07
C ASP A 7 23.78 -22.75 -1.87
N ALA A 8 24.33 -22.54 -0.67
CA ALA A 8 23.79 -23.09 0.58
C ALA A 8 22.43 -22.46 0.97
N LEU A 9 22.13 -21.24 0.51
CA LEU A 9 20.87 -20.54 0.80
C LEU A 9 19.77 -20.87 -0.20
N PHE A 10 20.12 -21.36 -1.36
CA PHE A 10 19.16 -21.65 -2.43
C PHE A 10 17.97 -22.53 -1.98
N PRO A 11 18.17 -23.58 -1.16
CA PRO A 11 17.08 -24.41 -0.65
C PRO A 11 16.34 -23.80 0.54
N ILE A 12 16.80 -22.66 1.08
CA ILE A 12 16.17 -22.05 2.27
C ILE A 12 14.93 -21.29 1.85
N ALA A 13 13.78 -21.61 2.45
CA ALA A 13 12.56 -20.85 2.25
C ALA A 13 12.74 -19.40 2.71
N LEU A 14 12.17 -18.44 2.01
CA LEU A 14 12.28 -17.01 2.34
C LEU A 14 11.91 -16.70 3.79
N LYS A 15 10.93 -17.41 4.36
CA LYS A 15 10.54 -17.31 5.78
C LYS A 15 11.66 -17.67 6.77
N GLU A 16 12.63 -18.46 6.33
CA GLU A 16 13.77 -18.91 7.16
C GLU A 16 14.96 -17.97 6.99
N PHE A 17 14.95 -17.12 5.98
CA PHE A 17 16.07 -16.23 5.67
C PHE A 17 16.31 -15.17 6.76
N LYS A 18 15.26 -14.60 7.34
CA LYS A 18 15.37 -13.55 8.34
C LYS A 18 16.22 -13.95 9.55
N PRO A 19 15.99 -15.09 10.21
CA PRO A 19 16.83 -15.52 11.32
C PRO A 19 18.30 -15.68 10.94
N LEU A 20 18.58 -16.19 9.73
CA LEU A 20 19.93 -16.35 9.22
C LEU A 20 20.59 -15.01 8.92
N HIS A 21 19.86 -14.06 8.32
CA HIS A 21 20.33 -12.71 8.07
C HIS A 21 20.66 -11.98 9.38
N GLU A 22 19.79 -12.04 10.38
CA GLU A 22 20.01 -11.44 11.70
C GLU A 22 21.24 -12.04 12.38
N LYS A 23 21.42 -13.36 12.29
CA LYS A 23 22.55 -14.08 12.88
C LYS A 23 23.88 -13.74 12.22
N TYR A 24 23.95 -13.72 10.90
CA TYR A 24 25.20 -13.61 10.15
C TYR A 24 25.46 -12.21 9.59
N LYS A 25 24.49 -11.30 9.66
CA LYS A 25 24.58 -9.90 9.15
C LYS A 25 25.10 -9.83 7.72
N TRP A 26 24.54 -10.64 6.84
CA TRP A 26 25.04 -10.78 5.45
C TRP A 26 24.98 -9.54 4.60
N GLY A 27 24.34 -8.47 5.07
CA GLY A 27 24.23 -7.22 4.32
C GLY A 27 23.31 -7.35 3.09
N SER A 28 23.30 -6.30 2.28
CA SER A 28 22.38 -6.16 1.15
C SER A 28 22.65 -7.08 -0.03
N SER A 29 23.86 -7.63 -0.15
CA SER A 29 24.25 -8.47 -1.30
C SER A 29 23.40 -9.72 -1.49
N ILE A 30 22.81 -10.25 -0.41
CA ILE A 30 21.91 -11.40 -0.49
C ILE A 30 20.60 -11.07 -1.21
N TYR A 31 20.09 -9.86 -1.07
CA TYR A 31 18.87 -9.43 -1.76
C TYR A 31 19.09 -9.36 -3.26
N TYR A 32 20.25 -8.86 -3.70
CA TYR A 32 20.63 -8.85 -5.12
C TYR A 32 20.77 -10.25 -5.70
N TYR A 33 21.32 -11.18 -4.91
CA TYR A 33 21.41 -12.56 -5.33
C TYR A 33 20.03 -13.21 -5.49
N LEU A 34 19.15 -13.05 -4.51
CA LEU A 34 17.76 -13.54 -4.58
C LEU A 34 17.00 -12.92 -5.76
N ALA A 35 17.21 -11.64 -6.01
CA ALA A 35 16.62 -10.99 -7.17
C ALA A 35 17.12 -11.59 -8.49
N ALA A 36 18.44 -11.81 -8.62
CA ALA A 36 19.07 -12.36 -9.81
C ALA A 36 18.55 -13.77 -10.14
N ILE A 37 18.43 -14.67 -9.15
CA ILE A 37 17.94 -16.03 -9.38
C ILE A 37 16.44 -16.07 -9.77
N HIS A 38 15.71 -15.02 -9.49
CA HIS A 38 14.30 -14.87 -9.85
C HIS A 38 14.09 -13.92 -11.05
N ASN A 39 15.17 -13.53 -11.74
CA ASN A 39 15.14 -12.59 -12.86
C ASN A 39 14.49 -11.23 -12.52
N ILE A 40 14.68 -10.78 -11.29
CA ILE A 40 14.20 -9.48 -10.81
C ILE A 40 15.30 -8.44 -11.05
N HIS A 41 14.93 -7.31 -11.64
CA HIS A 41 15.91 -6.25 -11.92
C HIS A 41 16.50 -5.67 -10.62
N PRO A 42 17.84 -5.50 -10.54
CA PRO A 42 18.50 -5.06 -9.29
C PRO A 42 18.06 -3.68 -8.80
N THR A 43 17.55 -2.82 -9.67
CA THR A 43 17.02 -1.50 -9.31
C THR A 43 15.88 -1.59 -8.28
N TYR A 44 15.04 -2.62 -8.33
CA TYR A 44 14.00 -2.84 -7.31
C TYR A 44 14.60 -3.10 -5.94
N VAL A 45 15.64 -3.93 -5.90
CA VAL A 45 16.31 -4.27 -4.64
C VAL A 45 16.98 -3.03 -4.06
N GLN A 46 17.65 -2.24 -4.91
CA GLN A 46 18.30 -1.01 -4.46
C GLN A 46 17.28 -0.02 -3.90
N SER A 47 16.18 0.22 -4.59
CA SER A 47 15.14 1.14 -4.10
C SER A 47 14.55 0.72 -2.75
N MET A 48 14.41 -0.59 -2.52
CA MET A 48 13.93 -1.11 -1.24
C MET A 48 14.96 -0.98 -0.12
N ILE A 49 16.25 -1.15 -0.44
CA ILE A 49 17.34 -0.99 0.55
C ILE A 49 17.49 0.48 0.94
N ASP A 50 17.41 1.37 -0.03
CA ASP A 50 17.56 2.82 0.18
C ASP A 50 16.31 3.44 0.86
N ASP A 51 15.19 2.71 0.85
CA ASP A 51 13.94 3.15 1.44
C ASP A 51 13.77 2.57 2.87
N ASP A 52 13.89 3.42 3.87
CA ASP A 52 13.77 3.06 5.29
C ASP A 52 12.39 2.49 5.70
N ARG A 53 11.43 2.51 4.77
CA ARG A 53 10.12 1.84 4.92
C ARG A 53 10.20 0.32 4.78
N TYR A 54 11.27 -0.21 4.18
CA TYR A 54 11.42 -1.63 3.94
C TYR A 54 12.32 -2.29 4.99
N GLY A 55 11.73 -3.09 5.86
CA GLY A 55 12.46 -4.04 6.68
C GLY A 55 12.75 -5.33 5.91
N VAL A 56 13.55 -6.23 6.51
CA VAL A 56 13.95 -7.52 5.91
C VAL A 56 12.74 -8.29 5.37
N ASP A 57 11.68 -8.44 6.17
CA ASP A 57 10.49 -9.19 5.78
C ASP A 57 9.81 -8.62 4.54
N GLN A 58 9.79 -7.29 4.41
CA GLN A 58 9.15 -6.64 3.28
C GLN A 58 9.98 -6.73 2.01
N ILE A 59 11.30 -6.61 2.12
CA ILE A 59 12.20 -6.82 0.98
C ILE A 59 12.02 -8.26 0.45
N LEU A 60 12.04 -9.26 1.33
CA LEU A 60 11.86 -10.65 0.94
C LEU A 60 10.47 -10.92 0.36
N SER A 61 9.41 -10.43 1.00
CA SER A 61 8.04 -10.56 0.49
C SER A 61 7.84 -9.87 -0.85
N THR A 62 8.50 -8.73 -1.08
CA THR A 62 8.44 -8.02 -2.37
C THR A 62 9.19 -8.78 -3.45
N ILE A 63 10.38 -9.33 -3.14
CA ILE A 63 11.12 -10.20 -4.08
C ILE A 63 10.26 -11.42 -4.45
N ASP A 64 9.60 -12.04 -3.48
CA ASP A 64 8.71 -13.17 -3.71
C ASP A 64 7.49 -12.81 -4.57
N SER A 65 6.93 -11.64 -4.39
CA SER A 65 5.84 -11.11 -5.22
C SER A 65 6.30 -10.79 -6.64
N LEU A 66 7.49 -10.20 -6.80
CA LEU A 66 8.06 -9.82 -8.09
C LEU A 66 8.34 -11.03 -8.99
N LYS A 67 8.78 -12.16 -8.43
CA LYS A 67 8.99 -13.39 -9.22
C LYS A 67 7.72 -13.94 -9.86
N LEU A 68 6.55 -13.66 -9.23
CA LEU A 68 5.23 -14.07 -9.74
C LEU A 68 4.63 -13.06 -10.72
N SER A 69 5.21 -11.87 -10.82
CA SER A 69 4.76 -10.80 -11.71
C SER A 69 5.57 -10.82 -13.01
N ASN A 70 5.03 -10.19 -14.06
CA ASN A 70 5.75 -9.94 -15.30
C ASN A 70 6.66 -8.71 -15.23
N ALA A 71 7.14 -8.34 -14.02
CA ALA A 71 7.97 -7.15 -13.81
C ALA A 71 9.26 -7.15 -14.64
N SER A 72 9.78 -8.33 -15.00
CA SER A 72 10.92 -8.47 -15.93
C SER A 72 10.63 -7.98 -17.34
N SER A 73 9.37 -7.76 -17.71
CA SER A 73 8.98 -7.25 -19.03
C SER A 73 8.97 -5.72 -19.11
N PHE A 74 9.14 -5.01 -18.00
CA PHE A 74 9.21 -3.56 -17.99
C PHE A 74 10.55 -3.03 -18.48
N SER A 75 10.54 -1.85 -19.11
CA SER A 75 11.76 -1.19 -19.54
C SER A 75 12.64 -0.78 -18.36
N LYS A 76 13.95 -0.63 -18.59
CA LYS A 76 14.86 -0.12 -17.56
C LYS A 76 14.42 1.26 -17.08
N GLU A 77 13.96 2.13 -17.99
CA GLU A 77 13.46 3.46 -17.66
C GLU A 77 12.27 3.39 -16.71
N SER A 78 11.32 2.47 -16.94
CA SER A 78 10.18 2.26 -16.05
C SER A 78 10.59 1.82 -14.67
N LEU A 79 11.59 0.94 -14.59
CA LEU A 79 12.14 0.46 -13.33
C LEU A 79 12.87 1.58 -12.57
N ASP A 80 13.68 2.35 -13.27
CA ASP A 80 14.40 3.50 -12.70
C ASP A 80 13.42 4.58 -12.22
N MET A 81 12.35 4.85 -12.94
CA MET A 81 11.28 5.74 -12.49
C MET A 81 10.61 5.26 -11.21
N ALA A 82 10.26 3.99 -11.16
CA ALA A 82 9.63 3.41 -9.97
C ALA A 82 10.56 3.42 -8.75
N ALA A 83 11.86 3.19 -8.98
CA ALA A 83 12.88 3.17 -7.93
C ALA A 83 13.17 4.56 -7.34
N ASN A 84 13.17 5.58 -8.19
CA ASN A 84 13.59 6.93 -7.79
C ASN A 84 12.48 7.78 -7.16
N ASN A 85 11.32 7.20 -6.83
CA ASN A 85 10.21 7.90 -6.16
C ASN A 85 9.94 9.27 -6.79
N MET A 86 9.77 9.33 -8.11
CA MET A 86 9.68 10.62 -8.81
C MET A 86 8.59 11.50 -8.19
N ILE A 87 8.92 12.76 -8.00
CA ILE A 87 7.99 13.78 -7.53
C ILE A 87 6.86 13.88 -8.55
N GLY A 88 5.67 13.39 -8.16
CA GLY A 88 4.48 13.48 -8.99
C GLY A 88 3.81 14.83 -8.87
N ASP A 89 2.81 15.06 -9.72
CA ASP A 89 1.87 16.16 -9.54
C ASP A 89 0.88 15.79 -8.41
N GLU A 90 0.62 16.74 -7.53
CA GLU A 90 -0.43 16.58 -6.51
C GLU A 90 -1.84 16.53 -7.12
N ASN A 91 -2.01 16.89 -8.37
CA ASN A 91 -3.31 16.90 -9.05
C ASN A 91 -3.41 15.75 -10.04
N GLY A 92 -4.43 14.93 -9.85
CA GLY A 92 -4.84 13.90 -10.80
C GLY A 92 -5.98 14.36 -11.70
N GLU A 93 -6.35 13.53 -12.67
CA GLU A 93 -7.45 13.80 -13.59
C GLU A 93 -8.83 13.48 -13.00
N TRP A 94 -8.89 12.82 -11.84
CA TRP A 94 -10.14 12.41 -11.21
C TRP A 94 -10.28 13.01 -9.81
N SER A 95 -11.51 13.46 -9.52
CA SER A 95 -11.94 13.87 -8.18
C SER A 95 -13.00 12.89 -7.65
N PRO A 96 -12.91 12.44 -6.39
CA PRO A 96 -13.98 11.65 -5.78
C PRO A 96 -15.31 12.40 -5.69
N GLY A 97 -15.28 13.73 -5.63
CA GLY A 97 -16.48 14.57 -5.65
C GLY A 97 -17.53 14.11 -4.65
N ASN A 98 -18.67 13.65 -5.13
CA ASN A 98 -19.76 13.16 -4.30
C ASN A 98 -19.76 11.62 -4.14
N TRP A 99 -18.72 10.92 -4.57
CA TRP A 99 -18.73 9.46 -4.58
C TRP A 99 -18.90 8.85 -3.18
N PHE A 100 -18.36 9.50 -2.16
CA PHE A 100 -18.47 9.07 -0.77
C PHE A 100 -19.49 9.91 0.05
N SER A 101 -20.09 10.95 -0.57
CA SER A 101 -20.94 11.89 0.17
C SER A 101 -22.07 11.19 0.92
N GLY A 102 -22.15 11.46 2.22
CA GLY A 102 -23.13 10.87 3.12
C GLY A 102 -22.96 9.39 3.43
N ARG A 103 -21.92 8.73 2.88
CA ARG A 103 -21.66 7.29 3.05
C ARG A 103 -20.61 7.03 4.11
N THR A 104 -20.75 5.90 4.78
CA THR A 104 -19.65 5.33 5.58
C THR A 104 -18.67 4.65 4.65
N VAL A 105 -17.38 4.99 4.78
CA VAL A 105 -16.27 4.33 4.07
C VAL A 105 -15.57 3.38 5.04
N LEU A 106 -15.31 2.15 4.60
CA LEU A 106 -14.47 1.18 5.30
C LEU A 106 -13.20 0.98 4.50
N ILE A 107 -12.06 1.37 5.07
CA ILE A 107 -10.74 1.15 4.50
C ILE A 107 -10.21 -0.18 5.05
N LEU A 108 -10.00 -1.16 4.16
CA LEU A 108 -9.33 -2.42 4.46
C LEU A 108 -7.85 -2.29 4.14
N SER A 109 -7.02 -2.22 5.17
CA SER A 109 -5.57 -2.19 5.02
C SER A 109 -4.99 -3.60 4.88
N SER A 110 -3.68 -3.73 4.65
CA SER A 110 -3.01 -5.02 4.39
C SER A 110 -2.44 -5.69 5.65
N GLY A 111 -2.71 -5.15 6.83
CA GLY A 111 -2.22 -5.73 8.08
C GLY A 111 -2.92 -7.05 8.45
N PRO A 112 -2.27 -7.89 9.29
CA PRO A 112 -2.79 -9.21 9.69
C PRO A 112 -4.15 -9.16 10.38
N GLY A 113 -4.55 -8.02 10.95
CA GLY A 113 -5.85 -7.81 11.56
C GLY A 113 -7.02 -8.05 10.61
N VAL A 114 -6.89 -7.74 9.31
CA VAL A 114 -7.94 -8.04 8.33
C VAL A 114 -8.17 -9.54 8.21
N VAL A 115 -7.10 -10.31 8.02
CA VAL A 115 -7.20 -11.77 7.87
C VAL A 115 -7.76 -12.42 9.14
N LYS A 116 -7.25 -11.99 10.29
CA LYS A 116 -7.68 -12.48 11.60
C LYS A 116 -9.18 -12.28 11.84
N TYR A 117 -9.72 -11.14 11.42
CA TYR A 117 -11.12 -10.76 11.66
C TYR A 117 -12.00 -10.82 10.40
N ILE A 118 -11.57 -11.51 9.36
CA ILE A 118 -12.24 -11.51 8.04
C ILE A 118 -13.74 -11.90 8.12
N LYS A 119 -14.08 -12.92 8.91
CA LYS A 119 -15.47 -13.34 9.07
C LYS A 119 -16.35 -12.28 9.74
N GLN A 120 -15.80 -11.56 10.70
CA GLN A 120 -16.50 -10.47 11.40
C GLN A 120 -16.65 -9.26 10.47
N LEU A 121 -15.60 -8.93 9.70
CA LEU A 121 -15.63 -7.88 8.69
C LEU A 121 -16.69 -8.18 7.60
N GLN A 122 -16.78 -9.42 7.14
CA GLN A 122 -17.83 -9.84 6.21
C GLN A 122 -19.25 -9.60 6.76
N ARG A 123 -19.47 -9.96 8.03
CA ARG A 123 -20.76 -9.72 8.70
C ARG A 123 -21.06 -8.23 8.83
N TYR A 124 -20.05 -7.44 9.23
CA TYR A 124 -20.15 -5.99 9.32
C TYR A 124 -20.52 -5.36 7.97
N ILE A 125 -19.78 -5.70 6.91
CA ILE A 125 -20.02 -5.19 5.55
C ILE A 125 -21.43 -5.56 5.06
N LYS A 126 -21.85 -6.80 5.27
CA LYS A 126 -23.19 -7.27 4.88
C LYS A 126 -24.29 -6.52 5.62
N LYS A 127 -24.12 -6.25 6.93
CA LYS A 127 -25.11 -5.57 7.78
C LYS A 127 -25.20 -4.08 7.48
N HIS A 128 -24.05 -3.39 7.38
CA HIS A 128 -23.99 -1.93 7.36
C HIS A 128 -23.77 -1.35 5.96
N LYS A 129 -23.37 -2.18 4.99
CA LYS A 129 -23.16 -1.81 3.58
C LYS A 129 -22.30 -0.55 3.41
N PRO A 130 -21.15 -0.44 4.10
CA PRO A 130 -20.24 0.66 3.87
C PRO A 130 -19.70 0.60 2.43
N MET A 131 -19.14 1.69 1.94
CA MET A 131 -18.30 1.65 0.76
C MET A 131 -16.93 1.12 1.15
N VAL A 132 -16.52 0.00 0.55
CA VAL A 132 -15.29 -0.71 0.94
C VAL A 132 -14.16 -0.36 -0.02
N ILE A 133 -13.10 0.25 0.51
CA ILE A 133 -11.85 0.53 -0.19
C ILE A 133 -10.78 -0.43 0.33
N CYS A 134 -10.18 -1.22 -0.56
CA CYS A 134 -9.08 -2.12 -0.21
C CYS A 134 -7.74 -1.52 -0.62
N ILE A 135 -6.79 -1.46 0.32
CA ILE A 135 -5.43 -1.00 0.07
C ILE A 135 -4.62 -2.16 -0.52
N ASN A 136 -4.07 -1.95 -1.71
CA ASN A 136 -3.36 -2.93 -2.52
C ASN A 136 -4.22 -4.19 -2.80
N LEU A 137 -3.73 -5.08 -3.63
CA LEU A 137 -4.38 -6.37 -3.82
C LEU A 137 -4.04 -7.29 -2.64
N ASN A 138 -5.06 -7.92 -2.07
CA ASN A 138 -4.92 -8.88 -1.00
C ASN A 138 -5.83 -10.08 -1.28
N GLU A 139 -5.23 -11.21 -1.65
CA GLU A 139 -5.95 -12.44 -1.99
C GLU A 139 -6.80 -13.00 -0.83
N SER A 140 -6.47 -12.62 0.41
CA SER A 140 -7.25 -13.02 1.59
C SER A 140 -8.59 -12.27 1.71
N ILE A 141 -8.79 -11.20 0.92
CA ILE A 141 -10.03 -10.42 0.92
C ILE A 141 -10.84 -10.79 -0.31
N PRO A 142 -12.04 -11.39 -0.15
CA PRO A 142 -12.90 -11.70 -1.27
C PRO A 142 -13.24 -10.44 -2.09
N ILE A 143 -13.05 -10.51 -3.39
CA ILE A 143 -13.18 -9.36 -4.31
C ILE A 143 -14.62 -8.79 -4.35
N ASP A 144 -15.61 -9.61 -4.07
CA ASP A 144 -17.01 -9.21 -3.98
C ASP A 144 -17.31 -8.31 -2.78
N MET A 145 -16.44 -8.32 -1.76
CA MET A 145 -16.51 -7.41 -0.62
C MET A 145 -15.98 -6.02 -0.91
N VAL A 146 -15.26 -5.81 -2.01
CA VAL A 146 -14.52 -4.60 -2.31
C VAL A 146 -15.26 -3.79 -3.37
N ASP A 147 -15.44 -2.48 -3.12
CA ASP A 147 -16.00 -1.54 -4.10
C ASP A 147 -14.92 -0.90 -4.96
N ALA A 148 -13.74 -0.62 -4.37
CA ALA A 148 -12.60 -0.07 -5.10
C ALA A 148 -11.27 -0.52 -4.45
N PHE A 149 -10.22 -0.60 -5.28
CA PHE A 149 -8.85 -0.79 -4.82
C PHE A 149 -8.10 0.54 -4.85
N VAL A 150 -7.13 0.68 -3.93
CA VAL A 150 -6.27 1.86 -3.83
C VAL A 150 -4.82 1.42 -3.68
N ALA A 151 -3.94 1.97 -4.48
CA ALA A 151 -2.50 1.85 -4.30
C ALA A 151 -1.81 3.16 -4.69
N CYS A 152 -0.70 3.48 -4.05
CA CYS A 152 0.03 4.71 -4.36
C CYS A 152 1.55 4.53 -4.39
N HIS A 153 2.05 3.40 -3.92
CA HIS A 153 3.47 3.11 -3.94
C HIS A 153 3.87 2.54 -5.30
N GLU A 154 4.83 3.13 -5.96
CA GLU A 154 5.25 2.86 -7.34
C GLU A 154 5.56 1.37 -7.57
N ILE A 155 6.33 0.76 -6.67
CA ILE A 155 6.69 -0.66 -6.77
C ILE A 155 5.44 -1.54 -6.66
N ARG A 156 4.48 -1.19 -5.78
CA ARG A 156 3.23 -1.93 -5.67
C ARG A 156 2.39 -1.81 -6.94
N ILE A 157 2.29 -0.64 -7.51
CA ILE A 157 1.57 -0.42 -8.78
C ILE A 157 2.20 -1.26 -9.89
N LEU A 158 3.53 -1.29 -9.99
CA LEU A 158 4.26 -2.12 -10.95
C LEU A 158 3.97 -3.61 -10.76
N ILE A 159 4.15 -4.12 -9.54
CA ILE A 159 3.92 -5.55 -9.23
C ILE A 159 2.50 -5.99 -9.57
N GLU A 160 1.53 -5.17 -9.22
CA GLU A 160 0.11 -5.48 -9.34
C GLU A 160 -0.47 -5.10 -10.72
N SER A 161 0.26 -4.36 -11.55
CA SER A 161 -0.23 -3.79 -12.82
C SER A 161 -0.81 -4.83 -13.79
N SER A 162 -0.21 -6.02 -13.87
CA SER A 162 -0.70 -7.12 -14.72
C SER A 162 -1.97 -7.80 -14.17
N LEU A 163 -2.30 -7.56 -12.91
CA LEU A 163 -3.48 -8.12 -12.26
C LEU A 163 -4.69 -7.18 -12.36
N TYR A 164 -4.45 -5.87 -12.36
CA TYR A 164 -5.51 -4.86 -12.39
C TYR A 164 -6.51 -5.02 -13.55
N PRO A 165 -6.10 -5.32 -14.79
CA PRO A 165 -7.05 -5.54 -15.88
C PRO A 165 -8.01 -6.72 -15.67
N LYS A 166 -7.65 -7.65 -14.79
CA LYS A 166 -8.50 -8.81 -14.44
C LYS A 166 -9.54 -8.48 -13.37
N LEU A 167 -9.40 -7.34 -12.71
CA LEU A 167 -10.33 -6.88 -11.69
C LEU A 167 -11.47 -6.13 -12.37
N ASN A 168 -12.69 -6.56 -12.18
CA ASN A 168 -13.86 -5.81 -12.63
C ASN A 168 -14.29 -4.75 -11.58
N LYS A 169 -13.32 -3.98 -11.08
CA LYS A 169 -13.49 -2.99 -10.01
C LYS A 169 -12.71 -1.72 -10.32
N PRO A 170 -13.14 -0.55 -9.87
CA PRO A 170 -12.36 0.67 -9.94
C PRO A 170 -11.05 0.54 -9.16
N ILE A 171 -9.99 1.14 -9.69
CA ILE A 171 -8.67 1.17 -9.09
C ILE A 171 -8.24 2.63 -9.00
N ILE A 172 -7.99 3.14 -7.81
CA ILE A 172 -7.56 4.51 -7.59
C ILE A 172 -6.07 4.52 -7.42
N LEU A 173 -5.38 5.15 -8.34
CA LEU A 173 -3.92 5.22 -8.43
C LEU A 173 -3.48 6.63 -8.82
N PRO A 174 -2.32 7.12 -8.41
CA PRO A 174 -1.70 8.30 -9.00
C PRO A 174 -1.04 7.90 -10.33
N ILE A 175 -1.87 7.55 -11.34
CA ILE A 175 -1.41 6.91 -12.59
C ILE A 175 -0.55 7.85 -13.43
N SER A 176 -0.75 9.16 -13.34
CA SER A 176 0.08 10.19 -14.00
C SER A 176 1.56 10.09 -13.59
N ARG A 177 1.86 9.58 -12.40
CA ARG A 177 3.23 9.31 -11.93
C ARG A 177 3.84 8.01 -12.48
N SER A 178 3.01 7.13 -12.99
CA SER A 178 3.47 5.82 -13.42
C SER A 178 4.15 5.89 -14.78
N PRO A 179 5.12 5.01 -15.06
CA PRO A 179 5.74 4.89 -16.37
C PRO A 179 4.71 4.67 -17.49
N LYS A 180 5.04 5.12 -18.71
CA LYS A 180 4.11 5.06 -19.86
C LYS A 180 3.70 3.65 -20.24
N ASP A 181 4.55 2.66 -20.07
CA ASP A 181 4.22 1.25 -20.30
C ASP A 181 3.20 0.74 -19.28
N VAL A 182 3.31 1.12 -18.01
CA VAL A 182 2.30 0.83 -16.98
C VAL A 182 0.98 1.52 -17.31
N GLN A 183 1.02 2.80 -17.67
CA GLN A 183 -0.17 3.53 -18.13
C GLN A 183 -0.82 2.84 -19.34
N GLY A 184 0.00 2.37 -20.29
CA GLY A 184 -0.45 1.63 -21.47
C GLY A 184 -1.15 0.32 -21.11
N LEU A 185 -0.58 -0.43 -20.17
CA LEU A 185 -1.15 -1.70 -19.70
C LEU A 185 -2.50 -1.49 -19.01
N LEU A 186 -2.67 -0.40 -18.31
CA LEU A 186 -3.87 -0.11 -17.52
C LEU A 186 -4.98 0.63 -18.30
N LYS A 187 -4.79 0.95 -19.59
CA LYS A 187 -5.79 1.66 -20.42
C LYS A 187 -7.17 0.98 -20.47
N GLN A 188 -7.21 -0.35 -20.35
CA GLN A 188 -8.48 -1.10 -20.36
C GLN A 188 -9.08 -1.28 -18.97
N SER A 189 -8.36 -0.87 -17.92
CA SER A 189 -8.82 -0.93 -16.55
C SER A 189 -9.58 0.35 -16.19
N ARG A 190 -10.53 0.25 -15.26
CA ARG A 190 -11.20 1.42 -14.71
C ARG A 190 -10.30 2.09 -13.68
N VAL A 191 -9.26 2.79 -14.15
CA VAL A 191 -8.36 3.56 -13.31
C VAL A 191 -8.93 4.95 -13.08
N LEU A 192 -8.85 5.41 -11.83
CA LEU A 192 -9.25 6.72 -11.36
C LEU A 192 -7.97 7.42 -10.86
N ASP A 193 -7.53 8.44 -11.56
CA ASP A 193 -6.28 9.14 -11.29
C ASP A 193 -6.48 10.19 -10.19
N TYR A 194 -6.20 9.83 -8.94
CA TYR A 194 -6.12 10.79 -7.83
C TYR A 194 -4.64 11.11 -7.61
N GLY A 195 -4.24 12.37 -7.75
CA GLY A 195 -2.85 12.79 -7.76
C GLY A 195 -2.12 12.54 -6.44
N LEU A 196 -0.81 12.42 -6.52
CA LEU A 196 0.06 12.28 -5.34
C LEU A 196 1.41 12.93 -5.59
N ARG A 197 1.77 13.89 -4.74
CA ARG A 197 3.14 14.38 -4.57
C ARG A 197 3.70 13.90 -3.24
N VAL A 198 4.96 13.45 -3.24
CA VAL A 198 5.66 13.08 -2.01
C VAL A 198 6.60 14.21 -1.61
N GLU A 199 6.41 14.75 -0.39
CA GLU A 199 7.19 15.86 0.15
C GLU A 199 7.36 15.65 1.65
N GLU A 200 8.61 15.46 2.10
CA GLU A 200 8.90 15.13 3.48
C GLU A 200 8.34 16.19 4.45
N GLY A 201 7.74 15.74 5.54
CA GLY A 201 7.14 16.61 6.56
C GLY A 201 5.79 17.22 6.18
N SER A 202 5.30 16.99 4.96
CA SER A 202 4.06 17.58 4.46
C SER A 202 2.89 16.60 4.49
N PHE A 203 1.70 17.13 4.78
CA PHE A 203 0.42 16.46 4.58
C PHE A 203 -0.62 17.49 4.12
N LEU A 204 -1.17 17.27 2.92
CA LEU A 204 -2.24 18.08 2.36
C LEU A 204 -3.09 17.19 1.46
N TYR A 205 -4.38 17.47 1.34
CA TYR A 205 -5.24 16.88 0.32
C TYR A 205 -6.10 17.97 -0.33
N THR A 206 -6.44 17.71 -1.59
CA THR A 206 -7.26 18.58 -2.44
C THR A 206 -8.43 17.76 -3.01
N ASP A 207 -9.24 18.36 -3.84
CA ASP A 207 -10.36 17.66 -4.49
C ASP A 207 -9.89 16.50 -5.40
N ASN A 208 -8.69 16.56 -5.95
CA ASN A 208 -8.21 15.59 -6.94
C ASN A 208 -6.79 15.06 -6.69
N GLY A 209 -6.26 15.25 -5.46
CA GLY A 209 -4.97 14.70 -5.12
C GLY A 209 -4.51 15.02 -3.70
N CYS A 210 -3.27 14.65 -3.37
CA CYS A 210 -2.69 14.90 -2.06
C CYS A 210 -1.17 15.05 -2.10
N ILE A 211 -0.64 15.65 -1.03
CA ILE A 211 0.79 15.70 -0.72
C ILE A 211 0.99 14.91 0.57
N LEU A 212 1.88 13.93 0.55
CA LEU A 212 2.17 13.07 1.69
C LEU A 212 3.67 13.07 1.99
N SER A 213 4.04 12.96 3.26
CA SER A 213 5.45 12.81 3.67
C SER A 213 6.12 11.55 3.12
N ALA A 214 5.34 10.53 2.81
CA ALA A 214 5.76 9.29 2.17
C ALA A 214 4.54 8.63 1.52
N PRO A 215 4.70 7.79 0.47
CA PRO A 215 3.57 7.20 -0.26
C PRO A 215 2.92 6.07 0.54
N PHE A 216 2.34 6.40 1.69
CA PHE A 216 1.57 5.48 2.50
C PHE A 216 0.13 5.36 2.01
N ALA A 217 -0.20 4.19 1.52
CA ALA A 217 -1.50 3.92 0.92
C ALA A 217 -2.68 4.13 1.88
N LEU A 218 -2.48 3.99 3.20
CA LEU A 218 -3.50 4.32 4.20
C LEU A 218 -3.81 5.82 4.20
N MET A 219 -2.80 6.69 4.22
CA MET A 219 -3.01 8.14 4.19
C MET A 219 -3.59 8.60 2.85
N TYR A 220 -3.16 7.97 1.76
CA TYR A 220 -3.72 8.20 0.44
C TYR A 220 -5.22 7.84 0.38
N ALA A 221 -5.61 6.68 0.92
CA ALA A 221 -7.01 6.27 1.00
C ALA A 221 -7.85 7.19 1.92
N ILE A 222 -7.28 7.67 3.04
CA ILE A 222 -7.92 8.63 3.92
C ILE A 222 -8.14 9.97 3.20
N SER A 223 -7.14 10.46 2.47
CA SER A 223 -7.25 11.69 1.66
C SER A 223 -8.38 11.56 0.63
N ILE A 224 -8.45 10.45 -0.10
CA ILE A 224 -9.52 10.18 -1.07
C ILE A 224 -10.90 10.17 -0.40
N ALA A 225 -11.04 9.47 0.73
CA ALA A 225 -12.31 9.37 1.43
C ALA A 225 -12.78 10.73 1.98
N THR A 226 -11.83 11.55 2.47
CA THR A 226 -12.12 12.89 3.00
C THR A 226 -12.47 13.87 1.88
N SER A 227 -11.68 13.93 0.81
CA SER A 227 -11.98 14.75 -0.38
C SER A 227 -13.33 14.38 -0.99
N GLY A 228 -13.69 13.09 -0.95
CA GLY A 228 -14.99 12.59 -1.41
C GLY A 228 -16.13 12.78 -0.42
N ARG A 229 -15.93 13.51 0.68
CA ARG A 229 -16.93 13.88 1.69
C ARG A 229 -17.61 12.67 2.34
N ALA A 230 -16.83 11.66 2.73
CA ALA A 230 -17.38 10.55 3.49
C ALA A 230 -18.03 11.02 4.80
N LYS A 231 -19.11 10.35 5.20
CA LYS A 231 -19.77 10.64 6.49
C LYS A 231 -18.92 10.15 7.66
N ASN A 232 -18.38 8.93 7.54
CA ASN A 232 -17.53 8.29 8.54
C ASN A 232 -16.43 7.51 7.84
N ILE A 233 -15.25 7.42 8.45
CA ILE A 233 -14.14 6.60 7.95
C ILE A 233 -13.80 5.56 9.02
N PHE A 234 -14.12 4.30 8.70
CA PHE A 234 -13.71 3.14 9.50
C PHE A 234 -12.48 2.48 8.85
N ILE A 235 -11.60 1.95 9.69
CA ILE A 235 -10.33 1.36 9.24
C ILE A 235 -10.18 -0.02 9.88
N ALA A 236 -9.86 -1.02 9.07
CA ALA A 236 -9.51 -2.36 9.53
C ALA A 236 -8.17 -2.80 8.98
N GLY A 237 -7.38 -3.52 9.79
CA GLY A 237 -6.07 -4.03 9.39
C GLY A 237 -4.96 -2.98 9.32
N ALA A 238 -5.16 -1.81 9.90
CA ALA A 238 -4.10 -0.83 10.14
C ALA A 238 -3.46 -1.10 11.52
N ASP A 239 -2.85 -2.27 11.65
CA ASP A 239 -2.33 -2.76 12.93
C ASP A 239 -1.16 -1.91 13.46
N GLY A 240 -0.44 -1.25 12.55
CA GLY A 240 0.75 -0.45 12.80
C GLY A 240 2.04 -1.24 12.62
N TYR A 241 3.14 -0.53 12.71
CA TYR A 241 4.50 -1.09 12.66
C TYR A 241 5.05 -1.23 14.08
N SER A 242 6.21 -1.88 14.21
CA SER A 242 6.92 -1.93 15.50
C SER A 242 7.32 -0.53 15.97
N ALA A 243 7.46 -0.34 17.29
CA ALA A 243 7.76 0.96 17.87
C ALA A 243 9.09 1.59 17.39
N HIS A 244 10.03 0.75 16.93
CA HIS A 244 11.33 1.20 16.42
C HIS A 244 11.36 1.39 14.90
N ASP A 245 10.28 1.06 14.20
CA ASP A 245 10.17 1.23 12.76
C ASP A 245 9.93 2.71 12.42
N SER A 246 10.75 3.27 11.54
CA SER A 246 10.62 4.67 11.11
C SER A 246 9.26 4.98 10.50
N ARG A 247 8.66 3.97 9.84
CA ARG A 247 7.31 4.05 9.25
C ARG A 247 6.24 4.32 10.29
N GLN A 248 6.38 3.77 11.50
CA GLN A 248 5.43 4.04 12.60
C GLN A 248 5.40 5.53 12.93
N ARG A 249 6.57 6.15 13.08
CA ARG A 249 6.67 7.59 13.38
C ARG A 249 6.15 8.45 12.24
N LYS A 250 6.52 8.14 10.99
CA LYS A 250 6.04 8.87 9.81
C LYS A 250 4.52 8.82 9.69
N MET A 251 3.93 7.63 9.89
CA MET A 251 2.48 7.47 9.86
C MET A 251 1.77 8.24 10.97
N ILE A 252 2.29 8.17 12.21
CA ILE A 252 1.74 8.93 13.34
C ILE A 252 1.78 10.42 13.04
N GLY A 253 2.92 10.94 12.54
CA GLY A 253 3.06 12.35 12.19
C GLY A 253 2.03 12.82 11.16
N MET A 254 1.78 12.02 10.10
CA MET A 254 0.75 12.36 9.12
C MET A 254 -0.67 12.27 9.68
N LEU A 255 -0.96 11.29 10.55
CA LEU A 255 -2.27 11.19 11.21
C LEU A 255 -2.53 12.38 12.14
N GLU A 256 -1.50 12.90 12.81
CA GLU A 256 -1.60 14.10 13.65
C GLU A 256 -1.84 15.35 12.80
N GLN A 257 -1.14 15.50 11.68
CA GLN A 257 -1.39 16.59 10.74
C GLN A 257 -2.81 16.50 10.15
N TYR A 258 -3.27 15.30 9.78
CA TYR A 258 -4.64 15.11 9.31
C TYR A 258 -5.68 15.58 10.33
N LYS A 259 -5.52 15.23 11.60
CA LYS A 259 -6.49 15.56 12.66
C LYS A 259 -6.71 17.06 12.86
N VAL A 260 -5.73 17.90 12.52
CA VAL A 260 -5.83 19.35 12.67
C VAL A 260 -6.30 20.08 11.41
N THR A 261 -6.58 19.34 10.31
CA THR A 261 -7.20 19.94 9.13
C THR A 261 -8.67 20.27 9.42
N SER A 262 -9.17 21.36 8.84
CA SER A 262 -10.48 21.92 9.17
C SER A 262 -11.67 21.01 8.84
N ASP A 263 -11.49 20.12 7.88
CA ASP A 263 -12.49 19.18 7.34
C ASP A 263 -12.14 17.72 7.63
N ALA A 264 -11.24 17.47 8.56
CA ALA A 264 -10.87 16.12 8.98
C ALA A 264 -12.09 15.32 9.48
N ILE A 265 -12.30 14.17 8.87
CA ILE A 265 -13.32 13.23 9.30
C ILE A 265 -12.73 12.34 10.40
N PRO A 266 -13.43 12.15 11.54
CA PRO A 266 -12.93 11.27 12.58
C PRO A 266 -12.64 9.86 12.08
N LEU A 267 -11.40 9.40 12.32
CA LEU A 267 -10.96 8.05 11.96
C LEU A 267 -11.26 7.08 13.10
N THR A 268 -11.85 5.95 12.79
CA THR A 268 -12.18 4.91 13.78
C THR A 268 -11.65 3.55 13.31
N ALA A 269 -10.68 3.00 14.03
CA ALA A 269 -10.24 1.62 13.83
C ALA A 269 -11.28 0.64 14.39
N ILE A 270 -11.66 -0.35 13.58
CA ILE A 270 -12.56 -1.43 14.00
C ILE A 270 -11.85 -2.77 14.20
N THR A 271 -10.54 -2.80 13.99
CA THR A 271 -9.62 -3.86 14.42
C THR A 271 -8.52 -3.24 15.28
N PRO A 272 -7.77 -4.02 16.08
CA PRO A 272 -6.68 -3.49 16.88
C PRO A 272 -5.69 -2.68 16.05
N THR A 273 -5.19 -1.57 16.62
CA THR A 273 -4.22 -0.69 15.99
C THR A 273 -3.28 -0.08 17.04
N THR A 274 -2.04 0.22 16.64
CA THR A 274 -1.10 1.01 17.44
C THR A 274 -1.10 2.49 17.05
N TYR A 275 -1.90 2.87 16.06
CA TYR A 275 -2.03 4.27 15.64
C TYR A 275 -2.93 5.07 16.60
N PRO A 276 -2.65 6.37 16.80
CA PRO A 276 -3.40 7.24 17.71
C PRO A 276 -4.73 7.71 17.10
N ILE A 277 -5.60 6.76 16.75
CA ILE A 277 -6.96 7.01 16.24
C ILE A 277 -8.01 6.37 17.17
N ASN A 278 -9.27 6.79 17.05
CA ASN A 278 -10.35 6.16 17.80
C ASN A 278 -10.41 4.66 17.49
N SER A 279 -10.78 3.86 18.47
CA SER A 279 -10.92 2.42 18.30
C SER A 279 -12.23 1.92 18.88
N VAL A 280 -12.94 1.11 18.10
CA VAL A 280 -14.19 0.44 18.52
C VAL A 280 -14.08 -1.02 18.13
N SER A 281 -14.58 -1.89 18.99
CA SER A 281 -14.55 -3.33 18.71
C SER A 281 -15.57 -3.72 17.64
N LEU A 282 -15.18 -4.57 16.70
CA LEU A 282 -16.10 -5.23 15.74
C LEU A 282 -17.22 -6.03 16.44
N PHE A 283 -17.08 -6.29 17.73
CA PHE A 283 -18.09 -7.00 18.55
C PHE A 283 -18.98 -6.04 19.33
N ASP A 284 -18.77 -4.73 19.18
CA ASP A 284 -19.66 -3.75 19.80
C ASP A 284 -21.03 -3.78 19.13
N LYS A 285 -22.07 -3.87 19.95
CA LYS A 285 -23.47 -3.91 19.48
C LYS A 285 -23.93 -2.61 18.84
N ASN A 286 -23.25 -1.51 19.16
CA ASN A 286 -23.56 -0.16 18.69
C ASN A 286 -22.78 0.25 17.43
N LEU A 287 -21.90 -0.63 16.94
CA LEU A 287 -21.12 -0.40 15.72
C LEU A 287 -21.95 -0.69 14.47
#